data_8f624823c966ed8a3f75794a4b6a1a42
#
_entry.id   8f624823c966ed8a3f75794a4b6a1a42
#
_cell.length_a   1.000
_cell.length_b   1.000
_cell.length_c   1.000
_cell.angle_alpha   90.00
_cell.angle_beta   90.00
_cell.angle_gamma   90.00
#
_symmetry.space_group_name_H-M   'P 1'
#
loop_
_entity.id
_entity.type
_entity.pdbx_description
1 polymer ?
#
loop_
_entity_poly.entity_id
_entity_poly.type
_entity_poly.pdbx_seq_one_letter_code
_entity_poly.pdbx_strand_id
1 'polypeptide(L)'
;MAREAAGGLRTRLSALLRTSTFQLTLFYTGLFSVSAALLTMFFYWSTIGLLVRETDATLKAEITGLAEQYIEHDLQRLVQVIVHRIRTDQSGAMLYLFATRDNQPLAGNLLEWPRIEADVDGWVEFTHRVADGRVIPARARVYLLGDGLHLLVGRNIEQIRQLKQIFNRALALGVGLIFVLATGGGLLMSSRLLQRVGALTAATGDIIAGHLDRRLEIRGSGDEFDELATHVNAMLERLAALLASVRHVSDNIAHDLRTPLTRLRNRIELAARAAPGQLRTELEAGVADADQLLATFAALLRIARIESGSYDAESEVLDVGTLVNDANELYLGVAQDRQLVLLAEVETRATVRGDRNLLFQALTNLLDNAIKHSPSGGAVRVVVREEGAQVAIEVSDAGPGIPRAEHERVTQRFTRLDQSRSLPGSGLGLSLVKAVAELHKGSLEFSDNQPGLCARLRLPQV
;
A
#
# COMPACT_ATOMS: atom_id res chain seq x y z
N MET A 1 10.45 2.75 26.95
CA MET A 1 11.34 2.64 25.76
C MET A 1 11.42 1.22 25.18
N ALA A 2 11.78 0.14 25.91
CA ALA A 2 11.88 -1.22 25.32
C ALA A 2 10.51 -1.84 24.90
N ARG A 3 9.40 -1.54 25.57
CA ARG A 3 8.05 -2.02 25.24
C ARG A 3 7.42 -1.30 24.03
N GLU A 4 7.72 -0.03 23.81
CA GLU A 4 7.25 0.73 22.63
C GLU A 4 8.00 0.34 21.35
N ALA A 5 9.30 0.06 21.46
CA ALA A 5 10.09 -0.46 20.33
C ALA A 5 9.61 -1.85 19.88
N ALA A 6 9.21 -2.73 20.83
CA ALA A 6 8.65 -4.05 20.52
C ALA A 6 7.24 -3.99 19.91
N GLY A 7 6.41 -3.00 20.27
CA GLY A 7 5.10 -2.74 19.65
C GLY A 7 5.22 -2.28 18.21
N GLY A 8 6.16 -1.36 17.93
CA GLY A 8 6.42 -0.88 16.57
C GLY A 8 7.01 -1.93 15.63
N LEU A 9 7.81 -2.88 16.16
CA LEU A 9 8.36 -4.00 15.36
C LEU A 9 7.25 -5.00 15.00
N ARG A 10 6.35 -5.32 15.92
CA ARG A 10 5.22 -6.25 15.69
C ARG A 10 4.22 -5.71 14.67
N THR A 11 3.88 -4.43 14.72
CA THR A 11 2.99 -3.79 13.72
C THR A 11 3.64 -3.70 12.34
N ARG A 12 4.93 -3.43 12.24
CA ARG A 12 5.67 -3.45 10.97
C ARG A 12 5.79 -4.86 10.40
N LEU A 13 6.06 -5.88 11.23
CA LEU A 13 6.09 -7.28 10.79
C LEU A 13 4.72 -7.76 10.31
N SER A 14 3.64 -7.43 11.02
CA SER A 14 2.28 -7.83 10.61
C SER A 14 1.83 -7.14 9.33
N ALA A 15 2.26 -5.92 9.07
CA ALA A 15 2.03 -5.23 7.80
C ALA A 15 2.81 -5.87 6.65
N LEU A 16 4.07 -6.26 6.86
CA LEU A 16 4.90 -7.00 5.90
C LEU A 16 4.30 -8.36 5.53
N LEU A 17 3.81 -9.11 6.53
CA LEU A 17 3.20 -10.43 6.33
C LEU A 17 1.91 -10.40 5.48
N ARG A 18 1.23 -9.25 5.40
CA ARG A 18 -0.01 -9.05 4.63
C ARG A 18 0.22 -8.63 3.18
N THR A 19 1.44 -8.29 2.79
CA THR A 19 1.73 -7.88 1.42
C THR A 19 1.73 -9.09 0.48
N SER A 20 1.11 -8.93 -0.69
CA SER A 20 1.08 -9.96 -1.75
C SER A 20 2.49 -10.44 -2.13
N THR A 21 3.45 -9.53 -2.13
CA THR A 21 4.86 -9.82 -2.42
C THR A 21 5.49 -10.75 -1.39
N PHE A 22 5.23 -10.50 -0.10
CA PHE A 22 5.74 -11.38 0.96
C PHE A 22 5.09 -12.76 0.89
N GLN A 23 3.79 -12.84 0.63
CA GLN A 23 3.08 -14.11 0.43
C GLN A 23 3.64 -14.89 -0.75
N LEU A 24 3.92 -14.23 -1.88
CA LEU A 24 4.53 -14.85 -3.05
C LEU A 24 5.93 -15.37 -2.75
N THR A 25 6.76 -14.56 -2.06
CA THR A 25 8.11 -14.98 -1.63
C THR A 25 8.04 -16.19 -0.69
N LEU A 26 7.12 -16.17 0.28
CA LEU A 26 6.92 -17.29 1.19
C LEU A 26 6.48 -18.56 0.46
N PHE A 27 5.58 -18.42 -0.51
CA PHE A 27 5.12 -19.54 -1.35
C PHE A 27 6.27 -20.16 -2.15
N TYR A 28 7.06 -19.35 -2.87
CA TYR A 28 8.22 -19.86 -3.63
C TYR A 28 9.29 -20.45 -2.74
N THR A 29 9.55 -19.84 -1.59
CA THR A 29 10.47 -20.38 -0.58
C THR A 29 9.99 -21.73 -0.07
N GLY A 30 8.71 -21.85 0.26
CA GLY A 30 8.09 -23.11 0.67
C GLY A 30 8.19 -24.18 -0.41
N LEU A 31 7.82 -23.83 -1.64
CA LEU A 31 7.88 -24.75 -2.79
C LEU A 31 9.31 -25.25 -3.05
N PHE A 32 10.28 -24.32 -3.05
CA PHE A 32 11.70 -24.69 -3.24
C PHE A 32 12.22 -25.57 -2.11
N SER A 33 11.88 -25.24 -0.85
CA SER A 33 12.29 -26.04 0.31
C SER A 33 11.70 -27.46 0.27
N VAL A 34 10.43 -27.59 -0.11
CA VAL A 34 9.78 -28.89 -0.29
C VAL A 34 10.44 -29.68 -1.43
N SER A 35 10.71 -29.06 -2.56
CA SER A 35 11.38 -29.69 -3.70
C SER A 35 12.80 -30.17 -3.33
N ALA A 36 13.56 -29.34 -2.62
CA ALA A 36 14.90 -29.70 -2.15
C ALA A 36 14.86 -30.86 -1.14
N ALA A 37 13.89 -30.84 -0.21
CA ALA A 37 13.69 -31.91 0.75
C ALA A 37 13.32 -33.24 0.07
N LEU A 38 12.41 -33.22 -0.91
CA LEU A 38 12.01 -34.40 -1.66
C LEU A 38 13.19 -34.97 -2.47
N LEU A 39 13.98 -34.13 -3.12
CA LEU A 39 15.15 -34.55 -3.89
C LEU A 39 16.21 -35.19 -2.97
N THR A 40 16.47 -34.58 -1.82
CA THR A 40 17.44 -35.11 -0.86
C THR A 40 16.94 -36.41 -0.25
N MET A 41 15.65 -36.54 0.06
CA MET A 41 15.03 -37.76 0.54
C MET A 41 15.09 -38.88 -0.50
N PHE A 42 14.89 -38.57 -1.78
CA PHE A 42 15.04 -39.53 -2.87
C PHE A 42 16.47 -40.05 -2.96
N PHE A 43 17.49 -39.17 -2.93
CA PHE A 43 18.91 -39.62 -2.92
C PHE A 43 19.26 -40.42 -1.69
N TYR A 44 18.76 -40.02 -0.50
CA TYR A 44 18.96 -40.78 0.73
C TYR A 44 18.41 -42.20 0.61
N TRP A 45 17.17 -42.37 0.19
CA TRP A 45 16.53 -43.68 0.05
C TRP A 45 17.17 -44.51 -1.06
N SER A 46 17.52 -43.91 -2.16
CA SER A 46 18.20 -44.59 -3.26
C SER A 46 19.56 -45.14 -2.85
N THR A 47 20.40 -44.30 -2.21
CA THR A 47 21.79 -44.67 -1.84
C THR A 47 21.82 -45.67 -0.67
N ILE A 48 21.13 -45.35 0.42
CA ILE A 48 21.12 -46.22 1.60
C ILE A 48 20.39 -47.54 1.32
N GLY A 49 19.26 -47.45 0.58
CA GLY A 49 18.53 -48.65 0.18
C GLY A 49 19.33 -49.60 -0.71
N LEU A 50 20.15 -49.06 -1.62
CA LEU A 50 21.02 -49.86 -2.45
C LEU A 50 22.11 -50.58 -1.58
N LEU A 51 22.78 -49.84 -0.70
CA LEU A 51 23.84 -50.42 0.18
C LEU A 51 23.29 -51.51 1.10
N VAL A 52 22.10 -51.34 1.65
CA VAL A 52 21.47 -52.37 2.51
C VAL A 52 21.11 -53.60 1.68
N ARG A 53 20.51 -53.42 0.48
CA ARG A 53 20.18 -54.57 -0.41
C ARG A 53 21.39 -55.35 -0.85
N GLU A 54 22.49 -54.66 -1.19
CA GLU A 54 23.76 -55.29 -1.56
C GLU A 54 24.36 -56.11 -0.41
N THR A 55 24.29 -55.54 0.81
CA THR A 55 24.72 -56.26 2.03
C THR A 55 23.86 -57.49 2.27
N ASP A 56 22.53 -57.34 2.18
CA ASP A 56 21.60 -58.48 2.39
C ASP A 56 21.77 -59.58 1.32
N ALA A 57 22.02 -59.20 0.07
CA ALA A 57 22.28 -60.15 -1.02
C ALA A 57 23.57 -60.92 -0.79
N THR A 58 24.64 -60.23 -0.34
CA THR A 58 25.92 -60.86 0.00
C THR A 58 25.76 -61.85 1.17
N LEU A 59 25.06 -61.43 2.22
CA LEU A 59 24.81 -62.34 3.37
C LEU A 59 23.96 -63.55 2.98
N LYS A 60 22.96 -63.40 2.12
CA LYS A 60 22.15 -64.51 1.61
C LYS A 60 22.99 -65.50 0.82
N ALA A 61 23.83 -65.00 -0.11
CA ALA A 61 24.69 -65.87 -0.92
C ALA A 61 25.69 -66.66 -0.05
N GLU A 62 26.25 -65.97 0.99
CA GLU A 62 27.18 -66.58 1.93
C GLU A 62 26.54 -67.68 2.79
N ILE A 63 25.34 -67.46 3.30
CA ILE A 63 24.56 -68.46 4.06
C ILE A 63 24.24 -69.64 3.16
N THR A 64 23.79 -69.43 1.92
CA THR A 64 23.45 -70.50 1.00
C THR A 64 24.68 -71.40 0.72
N GLY A 65 25.82 -70.77 0.45
CA GLY A 65 27.04 -71.52 0.21
C GLY A 65 27.54 -72.29 1.42
N LEU A 66 27.35 -71.80 2.64
CA LEU A 66 27.70 -72.56 3.87
C LEU A 66 26.70 -73.68 4.18
N ALA A 67 25.40 -73.43 3.91
CA ALA A 67 24.40 -74.45 4.09
C ALA A 67 24.56 -75.62 3.09
N GLU A 68 24.94 -75.35 1.85
CA GLU A 68 25.28 -76.38 0.83
C GLU A 68 26.46 -77.25 1.29
N GLN A 69 27.51 -76.60 1.86
CA GLN A 69 28.66 -77.33 2.38
C GLN A 69 28.30 -78.28 3.58
N TYR A 70 27.35 -77.87 4.38
CA TYR A 70 26.84 -78.74 5.48
C TYR A 70 26.08 -79.95 4.92
N ILE A 71 25.25 -79.77 3.91
CA ILE A 71 24.42 -80.84 3.34
C ILE A 71 25.29 -81.89 2.58
N GLU A 72 26.34 -81.44 1.93
CA GLU A 72 27.19 -82.30 1.08
C GLU A 72 28.35 -83.03 1.86
N HIS A 73 28.88 -82.41 2.93
CA HIS A 73 30.18 -82.82 3.45
C HIS A 73 30.29 -83.05 4.95
N ASP A 74 29.25 -82.97 5.73
CA ASP A 74 29.25 -83.15 7.18
C ASP A 74 29.69 -81.93 8.01
N LEU A 75 29.42 -81.98 9.34
CA LEU A 75 29.71 -80.91 10.36
C LEU A 75 31.17 -80.49 10.42
N GLN A 76 32.12 -81.42 10.36
CA GLN A 76 33.56 -81.15 10.44
C GLN A 76 34.01 -80.25 9.26
N ARG A 77 33.44 -80.44 8.07
CA ARG A 77 33.79 -79.67 6.89
C ARG A 77 33.28 -78.22 7.01
N LEU A 78 32.01 -78.04 7.46
CA LEU A 78 31.48 -76.73 7.71
C LEU A 78 32.29 -75.87 8.64
N VAL A 79 32.73 -76.48 9.78
CA VAL A 79 33.63 -75.82 10.77
C VAL A 79 34.95 -75.42 10.13
N GLN A 80 35.61 -76.34 9.35
CA GLN A 80 36.82 -75.94 8.61
C GLN A 80 36.66 -74.80 7.65
N VAL A 81 35.56 -74.80 6.92
CA VAL A 81 35.25 -73.72 5.98
C VAL A 81 35.03 -72.40 6.70
N ILE A 82 34.25 -72.39 7.80
CA ILE A 82 34.05 -71.18 8.61
C ILE A 82 35.37 -70.64 9.14
N VAL A 83 36.21 -71.49 9.70
CA VAL A 83 37.53 -71.08 10.22
C VAL A 83 38.45 -70.57 9.10
N HIS A 84 38.43 -71.21 7.93
CA HIS A 84 39.18 -70.74 6.77
C HIS A 84 38.70 -69.36 6.28
N ARG A 85 37.37 -69.13 6.21
CA ARG A 85 36.78 -67.83 5.79
C ARG A 85 37.10 -66.71 6.79
N ILE A 86 37.04 -67.01 8.09
CA ILE A 86 37.46 -66.07 9.14
C ILE A 86 38.91 -65.65 8.97
N ARG A 87 39.82 -66.61 8.70
CA ARG A 87 41.25 -66.35 8.49
C ARG A 87 41.57 -65.59 7.22
N THR A 88 40.79 -65.80 6.21
CA THR A 88 40.96 -65.15 4.88
C THR A 88 40.33 -63.79 4.82
N ASP A 89 39.33 -63.48 5.68
CA ASP A 89 38.71 -62.14 5.76
C ASP A 89 39.66 -61.13 6.42
N GLN A 90 40.51 -60.50 5.60
CA GLN A 90 41.43 -59.45 6.03
C GLN A 90 40.71 -58.19 6.55
N SER A 91 39.45 -57.99 6.17
CA SER A 91 38.67 -56.80 6.58
C SER A 91 38.06 -56.95 7.97
N GLY A 92 37.92 -58.19 8.48
CA GLY A 92 37.19 -58.50 9.72
C GLY A 92 35.74 -58.06 9.68
N ALA A 93 35.19 -57.84 8.47
CA ALA A 93 33.83 -57.34 8.29
C ALA A 93 32.76 -58.43 8.42
N MET A 94 33.13 -59.68 8.14
CA MET A 94 32.20 -60.81 8.20
C MET A 94 32.16 -61.42 9.57
N LEU A 95 30.99 -61.75 10.03
CA LEU A 95 30.72 -62.39 11.30
C LEU A 95 30.08 -63.74 11.09
N TYR A 96 30.64 -64.75 11.69
CA TYR A 96 30.17 -66.13 11.63
C TYR A 96 29.97 -66.65 13.04
N LEU A 97 28.86 -67.34 13.27
CA LEU A 97 28.65 -68.12 14.50
C LEU A 97 27.83 -69.38 14.15
N PHE A 98 28.42 -70.45 14.33
CA PHE A 98 27.80 -71.77 14.26
C PHE A 98 27.58 -72.29 15.66
N ALA A 99 26.37 -72.69 16.01
CA ALA A 99 25.96 -73.02 17.36
C ALA A 99 25.05 -74.23 17.45
N THR A 100 25.01 -74.87 18.60
CA THR A 100 24.04 -75.92 18.93
C THR A 100 22.63 -75.36 19.11
N ARG A 101 21.62 -76.25 19.28
CA ARG A 101 20.25 -75.87 19.58
C ARG A 101 20.12 -74.99 20.84
N ASP A 102 20.96 -75.15 21.78
CA ASP A 102 21.03 -74.36 23.03
C ASP A 102 21.92 -73.10 22.91
N ASN A 103 22.21 -72.71 21.67
CA ASN A 103 23.01 -71.53 21.32
C ASN A 103 24.49 -71.60 21.84
N GLN A 104 25.00 -72.78 22.13
CA GLN A 104 26.41 -72.97 22.51
C GLN A 104 27.28 -72.87 21.26
N PRO A 105 28.27 -71.99 21.22
CA PRO A 105 29.16 -71.79 20.07
C PRO A 105 30.03 -73.03 19.79
N LEU A 106 29.96 -73.48 18.52
CA LEU A 106 30.83 -74.59 18.01
C LEU A 106 32.03 -74.05 17.19
N ALA A 107 31.77 -73.03 16.37
CA ALA A 107 32.78 -72.36 15.57
C ALA A 107 32.30 -70.96 15.22
N GLY A 108 33.24 -69.98 15.09
CA GLY A 108 32.92 -68.64 14.71
C GLY A 108 33.93 -67.64 15.25
N ASN A 109 33.70 -66.36 14.93
CA ASN A 109 34.41 -65.19 15.47
C ASN A 109 33.56 -64.35 16.42
N LEU A 110 32.30 -64.77 16.71
CA LEU A 110 31.47 -64.26 17.78
C LEU A 110 31.60 -65.16 19.04
N LEU A 111 31.72 -64.52 20.19
CA LEU A 111 31.90 -65.21 21.46
C LEU A 111 30.63 -65.80 22.09
N GLU A 112 29.48 -65.11 21.78
CA GLU A 112 28.17 -65.46 22.34
C GLU A 112 27.12 -65.30 21.32
N TRP A 113 26.01 -66.03 21.45
CA TRP A 113 24.83 -65.84 20.62
C TRP A 113 24.13 -64.53 20.99
N PRO A 114 23.76 -63.67 19.96
CA PRO A 114 23.08 -62.40 20.25
C PRO A 114 21.77 -62.62 20.97
N ARG A 115 21.50 -61.89 22.06
CA ARG A 115 20.24 -61.96 22.85
C ARG A 115 19.12 -61.17 22.23
N ILE A 116 18.87 -61.34 20.93
CA ILE A 116 17.83 -60.62 20.17
C ILE A 116 17.10 -61.64 19.35
N GLU A 117 15.74 -61.52 19.33
CA GLU A 117 14.90 -62.34 18.47
C GLU A 117 15.06 -61.90 17.02
N ALA A 118 15.19 -62.85 16.11
CA ALA A 118 15.23 -62.61 14.68
C ALA A 118 13.81 -62.19 14.21
N ASP A 119 13.75 -61.34 13.19
CA ASP A 119 12.51 -61.02 12.53
C ASP A 119 11.97 -62.25 11.76
N VAL A 120 10.77 -62.10 11.13
CA VAL A 120 10.05 -63.17 10.40
C VAL A 120 10.93 -63.76 9.29
N ASP A 121 11.88 -63.00 8.73
CA ASP A 121 12.79 -63.40 7.66
C ASP A 121 14.18 -63.88 8.19
N GLY A 122 14.33 -63.95 9.48
CA GLY A 122 15.59 -64.37 10.14
C GLY A 122 16.65 -63.31 10.25
N TRP A 123 16.36 -62.02 9.96
CA TRP A 123 17.31 -60.94 10.11
C TRP A 123 17.42 -60.45 11.55
N VAL A 124 18.67 -60.12 11.96
CA VAL A 124 18.99 -59.62 13.31
C VAL A 124 19.95 -58.44 13.18
N GLU A 125 19.66 -57.33 13.84
CA GLU A 125 20.62 -56.25 14.05
C GLU A 125 21.02 -56.20 15.50
N PHE A 126 22.33 -56.33 15.79
CA PHE A 126 22.85 -56.34 17.13
C PHE A 126 24.19 -55.59 17.21
N THR A 127 24.66 -55.38 18.42
CA THR A 127 25.99 -54.85 18.67
C THR A 127 26.84 -55.95 19.28
N HIS A 128 28.06 -56.13 18.79
CA HIS A 128 29.02 -57.05 19.34
C HIS A 128 30.28 -56.33 19.77
N ARG A 129 30.97 -56.88 20.74
CA ARG A 129 32.23 -56.33 21.24
C ARG A 129 33.39 -57.01 20.54
N VAL A 130 34.25 -56.25 19.90
CA VAL A 130 35.47 -56.70 19.25
C VAL A 130 36.58 -56.86 20.32
N ALA A 131 37.65 -57.64 20.01
CA ALA A 131 38.74 -57.89 20.89
C ALA A 131 39.48 -56.63 21.46
N ASP A 132 39.38 -55.52 20.77
CA ASP A 132 39.91 -54.20 21.21
C ASP A 132 38.95 -53.42 22.13
N GLY A 133 37.82 -54.02 22.54
CA GLY A 133 36.81 -53.43 23.44
C GLY A 133 35.77 -52.56 22.80
N ARG A 134 35.86 -52.23 21.51
CA ARG A 134 34.90 -51.45 20.78
C ARG A 134 33.59 -52.22 20.56
N VAL A 135 32.47 -51.52 20.66
CA VAL A 135 31.15 -52.07 20.39
C VAL A 135 30.74 -51.65 18.95
N ILE A 136 30.60 -52.63 18.08
CA ILE A 136 30.36 -52.44 16.65
C ILE A 136 28.98 -52.97 16.30
N PRO A 137 28.18 -52.19 15.52
CA PRO A 137 26.89 -52.65 15.06
C PRO A 137 27.05 -53.67 13.91
N ALA A 138 26.28 -54.73 13.96
CA ALA A 138 26.25 -55.77 12.96
C ALA A 138 24.83 -56.07 12.51
N ARG A 139 24.67 -56.44 11.25
CA ARG A 139 23.46 -57.00 10.68
C ARG A 139 23.76 -58.43 10.25
N ALA A 140 22.98 -59.38 10.75
CA ALA A 140 23.15 -60.78 10.47
C ALA A 140 21.85 -61.45 10.08
N ARG A 141 21.96 -62.62 9.50
CA ARG A 141 20.83 -63.49 9.25
C ARG A 141 21.05 -64.85 9.94
N VAL A 142 20.04 -65.32 10.63
CA VAL A 142 20.02 -66.63 11.27
C VAL A 142 19.42 -67.64 10.32
N TYR A 143 20.06 -68.78 10.17
CA TYR A 143 19.62 -69.90 9.37
C TYR A 143 19.63 -71.16 10.22
N LEU A 144 18.48 -71.91 10.18
CA LEU A 144 18.32 -73.18 10.86
C LEU A 144 18.79 -74.30 9.95
N LEU A 145 19.82 -75.00 10.37
CA LEU A 145 20.32 -76.18 9.71
C LEU A 145 19.58 -77.45 10.26
N GLY A 146 19.75 -78.60 9.61
CA GLY A 146 19.26 -79.85 10.13
C GLY A 146 19.72 -80.11 11.56
N ASP A 147 19.08 -81.02 12.28
CA ASP A 147 19.37 -81.43 13.66
C ASP A 147 19.30 -80.30 14.72
N GLY A 148 18.67 -79.18 14.41
CA GLY A 148 18.49 -78.06 15.34
C GLY A 148 19.73 -77.23 15.53
N LEU A 149 20.67 -77.24 14.60
CA LEU A 149 21.86 -76.42 14.59
C LEU A 149 21.58 -75.03 14.02
N HIS A 150 22.16 -74.02 14.61
CA HIS A 150 21.99 -72.62 14.22
C HIS A 150 23.25 -72.07 13.55
N LEU A 151 23.06 -71.48 12.37
CA LEU A 151 24.11 -70.75 11.65
C LEU A 151 23.75 -69.27 11.59
N LEU A 152 24.59 -68.39 12.13
CA LEU A 152 24.47 -66.97 12.00
C LEU A 152 25.60 -66.44 11.13
N VAL A 153 25.22 -65.73 10.07
CA VAL A 153 26.17 -65.02 9.21
C VAL A 153 25.81 -63.55 9.22
N GLY A 154 26.75 -62.70 9.52
CA GLY A 154 26.54 -61.27 9.65
C GLY A 154 27.67 -60.45 9.03
N ARG A 155 27.42 -59.17 8.98
CA ARG A 155 28.42 -58.19 8.51
C ARG A 155 28.39 -56.98 9.43
N ASN A 156 29.56 -56.41 9.69
CA ASN A 156 29.70 -55.12 10.35
C ASN A 156 29.07 -54.00 9.49
N ILE A 157 28.13 -53.26 10.07
CA ILE A 157 27.43 -52.14 9.40
C ILE A 157 27.83 -50.78 9.94
N GLU A 158 28.97 -50.68 10.63
CA GLU A 158 29.46 -49.41 11.17
C GLU A 158 29.64 -48.34 10.10
N GLN A 159 30.23 -48.73 8.95
CA GLN A 159 30.38 -47.82 7.82
C GLN A 159 29.05 -47.32 7.29
N ILE A 160 28.04 -48.19 7.20
CA ILE A 160 26.67 -47.77 6.75
C ILE A 160 26.05 -46.82 7.78
N ARG A 161 26.25 -47.08 9.10
CA ARG A 161 25.77 -46.20 10.15
C ARG A 161 26.47 -44.84 10.14
N GLN A 162 27.76 -44.81 9.95
CA GLN A 162 28.53 -43.55 9.83
C GLN A 162 28.06 -42.76 8.60
N LEU A 163 27.88 -43.42 7.45
CA LEU A 163 27.34 -42.77 6.25
C LEU A 163 25.94 -42.21 6.51
N LYS A 164 25.02 -42.92 7.14
CA LYS A 164 23.73 -42.44 7.57
C LYS A 164 23.84 -41.19 8.44
N GLN A 165 24.72 -41.15 9.41
CA GLN A 165 24.93 -40.00 10.30
C GLN A 165 25.49 -38.79 9.56
N ILE A 166 26.46 -38.97 8.66
CA ILE A 166 27.01 -37.90 7.82
C ILE A 166 25.91 -37.34 6.93
N PHE A 167 25.11 -38.20 6.31
CA PHE A 167 24.02 -37.80 5.46
C PHE A 167 22.95 -37.01 6.21
N ASN A 168 22.53 -37.48 7.38
CA ASN A 168 21.56 -36.79 8.22
C ASN A 168 22.05 -35.41 8.69
N ARG A 169 23.34 -35.28 9.06
CA ARG A 169 23.95 -34.00 9.41
C ARG A 169 24.01 -33.06 8.20
N ALA A 170 24.45 -33.57 7.05
CA ALA A 170 24.49 -32.79 5.80
C ALA A 170 23.08 -32.30 5.38
N LEU A 171 22.08 -33.16 5.52
CA LEU A 171 20.67 -32.81 5.26
C LEU A 171 20.20 -31.70 6.22
N ALA A 172 20.43 -31.85 7.53
CA ALA A 172 20.00 -30.85 8.50
C ALA A 172 20.68 -29.49 8.27
N LEU A 173 22.00 -29.48 7.96
CA LEU A 173 22.73 -28.28 7.62
C LEU A 173 22.24 -27.65 6.30
N GLY A 174 21.98 -28.47 5.27
CA GLY A 174 21.48 -28.04 3.99
C GLY A 174 20.09 -27.37 4.09
N VAL A 175 19.17 -28.02 4.80
CA VAL A 175 17.82 -27.46 5.06
C VAL A 175 17.92 -26.16 5.86
N GLY A 176 18.76 -26.11 6.89
CA GLY A 176 19.01 -24.91 7.69
C GLY A 176 19.54 -23.75 6.84
N LEU A 177 20.52 -24.03 5.97
CA LEU A 177 21.09 -23.02 5.07
C LEU A 177 20.04 -22.50 4.06
N ILE A 178 19.27 -23.40 3.45
CA ILE A 178 18.18 -23.02 2.53
C ILE A 178 17.19 -22.11 3.25
N PHE A 179 16.79 -22.45 4.47
CA PHE A 179 15.86 -21.63 5.25
C PHE A 179 16.41 -20.23 5.54
N VAL A 180 17.67 -20.12 5.93
CA VAL A 180 18.32 -18.82 6.20
C VAL A 180 18.43 -17.97 4.94
N LEU A 181 18.90 -18.56 3.83
CA LEU A 181 19.06 -17.85 2.56
C LEU A 181 17.71 -17.43 1.98
N ALA A 182 16.70 -18.29 2.04
CA ALA A 182 15.36 -18.00 1.54
C ALA A 182 14.68 -16.90 2.37
N THR A 183 14.77 -16.97 3.70
CA THR A 183 14.20 -15.95 4.59
C THR A 183 14.93 -14.61 4.42
N GLY A 184 16.26 -14.63 4.42
CA GLY A 184 17.08 -13.43 4.26
C GLY A 184 16.89 -12.78 2.89
N GLY A 185 16.94 -13.56 1.81
CA GLY A 185 16.70 -13.10 0.44
C GLY A 185 15.28 -12.56 0.25
N GLY A 186 14.28 -13.26 0.80
CA GLY A 186 12.88 -12.85 0.76
C GLY A 186 12.63 -11.51 1.48
N LEU A 187 13.20 -11.32 2.65
CA LEU A 187 13.07 -10.06 3.40
C LEU A 187 13.75 -8.89 2.65
N LEU A 188 14.94 -9.11 2.10
CA LEU A 188 15.66 -8.11 1.33
C LEU A 188 14.88 -7.71 0.07
N MET A 189 14.37 -8.69 -0.69
CA MET A 189 13.57 -8.44 -1.90
C MET A 189 12.26 -7.72 -1.57
N SER A 190 11.54 -8.19 -0.55
CA SER A 190 10.29 -7.59 -0.10
C SER A 190 10.47 -6.13 0.35
N SER A 191 11.54 -5.84 1.12
CA SER A 191 11.80 -4.48 1.59
C SER A 191 12.08 -3.50 0.45
N ARG A 192 12.87 -3.91 -0.54
CA ARG A 192 13.17 -3.11 -1.74
C ARG A 192 11.91 -2.81 -2.57
N LEU A 193 11.07 -3.82 -2.77
CA LEU A 193 9.84 -3.67 -3.54
C LEU A 193 8.82 -2.77 -2.82
N LEU A 194 8.66 -2.94 -1.50
CA LEU A 194 7.77 -2.08 -0.70
C LEU A 194 8.22 -0.62 -0.69
N GLN A 195 9.52 -0.34 -0.66
CA GLN A 195 10.03 1.02 -0.79
C GLN A 195 9.68 1.63 -2.14
N ARG A 196 9.79 0.86 -3.24
CA ARG A 196 9.42 1.33 -4.58
C ARG A 196 7.91 1.63 -4.70
N VAL A 197 7.07 0.70 -4.25
CA VAL A 197 5.61 0.88 -4.27
C VAL A 197 5.19 2.05 -3.37
N GLY A 198 5.81 2.19 -2.19
CA GLY A 198 5.55 3.31 -1.28
C GLY A 198 5.89 4.67 -1.89
N ALA A 199 7.01 4.78 -2.60
CA ALA A 199 7.41 6.00 -3.31
C ALA A 199 6.42 6.37 -4.42
N LEU A 200 5.96 5.38 -5.21
CA LEU A 200 4.93 5.57 -6.23
C LEU A 200 3.60 6.04 -5.63
N THR A 201 3.16 5.40 -4.53
CA THR A 201 1.92 5.77 -3.84
C THR A 201 1.98 7.19 -3.26
N ALA A 202 3.11 7.57 -2.65
CA ALA A 202 3.29 8.92 -2.13
C ALA A 202 3.27 9.97 -3.24
N ALA A 203 3.99 9.72 -4.34
CA ALA A 203 4.00 10.63 -5.49
C ALA A 203 2.61 10.77 -6.13
N THR A 204 1.85 9.67 -6.23
CA THR A 204 0.47 9.70 -6.73
C THR A 204 -0.43 10.51 -5.77
N GLY A 205 -0.23 10.40 -4.46
CA GLY A 205 -0.94 11.21 -3.47
C GLY A 205 -0.68 12.72 -3.64
N ASP A 206 0.56 13.11 -3.87
CA ASP A 206 0.95 14.51 -4.13
C ASP A 206 0.30 15.04 -5.43
N ILE A 207 0.23 14.21 -6.48
CA ILE A 207 -0.42 14.53 -7.75
C ILE A 207 -1.94 14.77 -7.54
N ILE A 208 -2.61 13.90 -6.78
CA ILE A 208 -4.03 14.06 -6.45
C ILE A 208 -4.27 15.34 -5.63
N ALA A 209 -3.31 15.72 -4.77
CA ALA A 209 -3.35 16.98 -4.02
C ALA A 209 -3.10 18.24 -4.87
N GLY A 210 -2.90 18.09 -6.20
CA GLY A 210 -2.76 19.20 -7.15
C GLY A 210 -1.32 19.56 -7.54
N HIS A 211 -0.31 18.87 -7.02
CA HIS A 211 1.11 19.12 -7.35
C HIS A 211 1.49 18.41 -8.66
N LEU A 212 1.01 18.93 -9.79
CA LEU A 212 1.23 18.35 -11.13
C LEU A 212 2.66 18.55 -11.68
N ASP A 213 3.49 19.31 -11.02
CA ASP A 213 4.91 19.53 -11.32
C ASP A 213 5.80 18.38 -10.84
N ARG A 214 5.33 17.57 -9.89
CA ARG A 214 6.02 16.37 -9.43
C ARG A 214 6.18 15.35 -10.55
N ARG A 215 7.35 14.70 -10.60
CA ARG A 215 7.65 13.61 -11.52
C ARG A 215 8.09 12.38 -10.74
N LEU A 216 7.75 11.21 -11.25
CA LEU A 216 8.26 9.94 -10.75
C LEU A 216 9.72 9.77 -11.18
N GLU A 217 10.56 9.31 -10.25
CA GLU A 217 11.97 9.05 -10.50
C GLU A 217 12.15 7.82 -11.39
N ILE A 218 12.82 7.98 -12.52
CA ILE A 218 13.24 6.90 -13.42
C ILE A 218 14.68 6.54 -13.04
N ARG A 219 14.90 5.33 -12.54
CA ARG A 219 16.20 4.90 -12.02
C ARG A 219 17.14 4.31 -13.05
N GLY A 220 16.64 4.04 -14.26
CA GLY A 220 17.42 3.46 -15.34
C GLY A 220 17.64 1.95 -15.20
N SER A 221 16.84 1.27 -14.37
CA SER A 221 16.89 -0.21 -14.26
C SER A 221 16.30 -0.93 -15.48
N GLY A 222 15.45 -0.24 -16.27
CA GLY A 222 14.74 -0.79 -17.40
C GLY A 222 13.70 -1.85 -17.04
N ASP A 223 13.24 -1.84 -15.78
CA ASP A 223 12.21 -2.74 -15.28
C ASP A 223 10.79 -2.14 -15.47
N GLU A 224 9.77 -2.92 -15.11
CA GLU A 224 8.36 -2.53 -15.24
C GLU A 224 8.02 -1.27 -14.43
N PHE A 225 8.80 -0.93 -13.40
CA PHE A 225 8.62 0.27 -12.60
C PHE A 225 9.14 1.52 -13.32
N ASP A 226 10.23 1.41 -14.06
CA ASP A 226 10.74 2.51 -14.89
C ASP A 226 9.79 2.77 -16.09
N GLU A 227 9.22 1.71 -16.68
CA GLU A 227 8.21 1.83 -17.72
C GLU A 227 6.94 2.51 -17.19
N LEU A 228 6.44 2.09 -16.01
CA LEU A 228 5.30 2.72 -15.34
C LEU A 228 5.58 4.19 -15.03
N ALA A 229 6.75 4.52 -14.46
CA ALA A 229 7.14 5.88 -14.16
C ALA A 229 7.16 6.75 -15.43
N THR A 230 7.66 6.22 -16.54
CA THR A 230 7.69 6.90 -17.83
C THR A 230 6.27 7.19 -18.34
N HIS A 231 5.37 6.22 -18.30
CA HIS A 231 3.99 6.39 -18.75
C HIS A 231 3.21 7.38 -17.87
N VAL A 232 3.39 7.33 -16.55
CA VAL A 232 2.77 8.29 -15.63
C VAL A 232 3.31 9.70 -15.87
N ASN A 233 4.63 9.87 -16.04
CA ASN A 233 5.23 11.16 -16.34
C ASN A 233 4.72 11.74 -17.69
N ALA A 234 4.57 10.91 -18.72
CA ALA A 234 3.99 11.32 -20.00
C ALA A 234 2.51 11.74 -19.87
N MET A 235 1.74 11.02 -19.03
CA MET A 235 0.36 11.41 -18.72
C MET A 235 0.28 12.76 -18.01
N LEU A 236 1.16 13.00 -17.02
CA LEU A 236 1.25 14.27 -16.30
C LEU A 236 1.64 15.44 -17.22
N GLU A 237 2.56 15.20 -18.14
CA GLU A 237 2.96 16.20 -19.13
C GLU A 237 1.80 16.60 -20.05
N ARG A 238 1.03 15.60 -20.49
CA ARG A 238 -0.16 15.82 -21.30
C ARG A 238 -1.25 16.56 -20.56
N LEU A 239 -1.45 16.23 -19.28
CA LEU A 239 -2.42 16.92 -18.42
C LEU A 239 -1.99 18.38 -18.18
N ALA A 240 -0.72 18.63 -17.89
CA ALA A 240 -0.19 19.97 -17.73
C ALA A 240 -0.33 20.82 -19.02
N ALA A 241 -0.07 20.22 -20.18
CA ALA A 241 -0.25 20.89 -21.48
C ALA A 241 -1.73 21.24 -21.75
N LEU A 242 -2.66 20.33 -21.43
CA LEU A 242 -4.09 20.58 -21.56
C LEU A 242 -4.56 21.73 -20.66
N LEU A 243 -4.13 21.74 -19.39
CA LEU A 243 -4.44 22.80 -18.45
C LEU A 243 -3.85 24.17 -18.92
N ALA A 244 -2.61 24.16 -19.41
CA ALA A 244 -2.00 25.36 -19.98
C ALA A 244 -2.78 25.87 -21.22
N SER A 245 -3.25 24.97 -22.08
CA SER A 245 -4.07 25.33 -23.24
C SER A 245 -5.41 25.96 -22.82
N VAL A 246 -6.10 25.37 -21.84
CA VAL A 246 -7.35 25.94 -21.29
C VAL A 246 -7.10 27.34 -20.71
N ARG A 247 -5.99 27.53 -20.00
CA ARG A 247 -5.57 28.85 -19.48
C ARG A 247 -5.42 29.86 -20.60
N HIS A 248 -4.62 29.53 -21.60
CA HIS A 248 -4.31 30.41 -22.71
C HIS A 248 -5.57 30.82 -23.50
N VAL A 249 -6.47 29.85 -23.76
CA VAL A 249 -7.74 30.10 -24.40
C VAL A 249 -8.62 31.04 -23.57
N SER A 250 -8.71 30.80 -22.25
CA SER A 250 -9.50 31.67 -21.35
C SER A 250 -8.96 33.09 -21.30
N ASP A 251 -7.63 33.27 -21.26
CA ASP A 251 -6.99 34.60 -21.23
C ASP A 251 -7.18 35.36 -22.55
N ASN A 252 -7.04 34.67 -23.67
CA ASN A 252 -7.27 35.28 -24.98
C ASN A 252 -8.74 35.71 -25.18
N ILE A 253 -9.69 34.83 -24.87
CA ILE A 253 -11.11 35.14 -24.92
C ILE A 253 -11.44 36.36 -24.03
N ALA A 254 -10.80 36.42 -22.82
CA ALA A 254 -10.96 37.53 -21.91
C ALA A 254 -10.59 38.89 -22.53
N HIS A 255 -9.44 38.91 -23.16
CA HIS A 255 -8.92 40.11 -23.79
C HIS A 255 -9.74 40.49 -25.03
N ASP A 256 -10.03 39.50 -25.87
CA ASP A 256 -10.70 39.73 -27.17
C ASP A 256 -12.18 40.17 -27.05
N LEU A 257 -12.87 39.76 -25.96
CA LEU A 257 -14.23 40.20 -25.68
C LEU A 257 -14.28 41.50 -24.89
N ARG A 258 -13.33 41.79 -24.00
CA ARG A 258 -13.32 43.05 -23.24
C ARG A 258 -13.22 44.27 -24.15
N THR A 259 -12.38 44.21 -25.18
CA THR A 259 -12.12 45.31 -26.07
C THR A 259 -13.33 45.77 -26.85
N PRO A 260 -14.10 44.91 -27.60
CA PRO A 260 -15.31 45.31 -28.34
C PRO A 260 -16.45 45.74 -27.42
N LEU A 261 -16.61 45.05 -26.24
CA LEU A 261 -17.63 45.44 -25.27
C LEU A 261 -17.39 46.84 -24.69
N THR A 262 -16.13 47.14 -24.33
CA THR A 262 -15.73 48.46 -23.84
C THR A 262 -15.95 49.53 -24.92
N ARG A 263 -15.66 49.24 -26.19
CA ARG A 263 -15.94 50.15 -27.30
C ARG A 263 -17.45 50.38 -27.48
N LEU A 264 -18.27 49.34 -27.40
CA LEU A 264 -19.73 49.43 -27.48
C LEU A 264 -20.25 50.29 -26.34
N ARG A 265 -19.89 50.02 -25.11
CA ARG A 265 -20.22 50.80 -23.92
C ARG A 265 -19.91 52.29 -24.09
N ASN A 266 -18.67 52.60 -24.51
CA ASN A 266 -18.23 53.98 -24.71
C ASN A 266 -19.04 54.70 -25.84
N ARG A 267 -19.41 54.01 -26.91
CA ARG A 267 -20.27 54.56 -27.95
C ARG A 267 -21.68 54.86 -27.45
N ILE A 268 -22.28 53.93 -26.67
CA ILE A 268 -23.63 54.14 -26.08
C ILE A 268 -23.58 55.31 -25.09
N GLU A 269 -22.52 55.39 -24.25
CA GLU A 269 -22.33 56.47 -23.28
C GLU A 269 -22.20 57.83 -23.96
N LEU A 270 -21.41 57.94 -25.06
CA LEU A 270 -21.32 59.16 -25.84
C LEU A 270 -22.67 59.54 -26.46
N ALA A 271 -23.42 58.58 -26.97
CA ALA A 271 -24.76 58.81 -27.51
C ALA A 271 -25.74 59.26 -26.41
N ALA A 272 -25.70 58.67 -25.21
CA ALA A 272 -26.51 59.05 -24.07
C ALA A 272 -26.28 60.47 -23.60
N ARG A 273 -25.03 60.95 -23.62
CA ARG A 273 -24.67 62.36 -23.29
C ARG A 273 -25.26 63.40 -24.25
N ALA A 274 -25.47 63.00 -25.54
CA ALA A 274 -26.03 63.89 -26.59
C ALA A 274 -27.55 63.76 -26.77
N ALA A 275 -28.14 62.73 -26.17
CA ALA A 275 -29.53 62.40 -26.37
C ALA A 275 -30.48 63.21 -25.43
N PRO A 276 -31.66 63.71 -25.90
CA PRO A 276 -32.64 64.33 -25.02
C PRO A 276 -33.69 63.33 -24.49
N GLY A 277 -34.25 63.62 -23.29
CA GLY A 277 -35.47 62.98 -22.78
C GLY A 277 -35.39 61.48 -22.63
N GLN A 278 -36.42 60.78 -23.07
CA GLN A 278 -36.59 59.33 -22.91
C GLN A 278 -35.46 58.50 -23.59
N LEU A 279 -34.94 58.94 -24.74
CA LEU A 279 -33.83 58.30 -25.44
C LEU A 279 -32.56 58.26 -24.61
N ARG A 280 -32.27 59.27 -23.78
CA ARG A 280 -31.16 59.30 -22.87
C ARG A 280 -31.28 58.21 -21.80
N THR A 281 -32.49 58.07 -21.22
CA THR A 281 -32.75 57.04 -20.21
C THR A 281 -32.57 55.62 -20.78
N GLU A 282 -33.01 55.38 -22.03
CA GLU A 282 -32.84 54.09 -22.70
C GLU A 282 -31.36 53.78 -23.00
N LEU A 283 -30.59 54.79 -23.42
CA LEU A 283 -29.16 54.66 -23.66
C LEU A 283 -28.37 54.48 -22.36
N GLU A 284 -28.73 55.15 -21.26
CA GLU A 284 -28.15 54.95 -19.93
C GLU A 284 -28.43 53.54 -19.42
N ALA A 285 -29.61 52.98 -19.65
CA ALA A 285 -29.90 51.58 -19.38
C ALA A 285 -29.02 50.64 -20.22
N GLY A 286 -28.78 50.94 -21.49
CA GLY A 286 -27.85 50.18 -22.35
C GLY A 286 -26.39 50.21 -21.87
N VAL A 287 -25.96 51.35 -21.31
CA VAL A 287 -24.63 51.43 -20.65
C VAL A 287 -24.56 50.49 -19.45
N ALA A 288 -25.60 50.50 -18.60
CA ALA A 288 -25.70 49.64 -17.44
C ALA A 288 -25.66 48.13 -17.80
N ASP A 289 -26.38 47.77 -18.88
CA ASP A 289 -26.36 46.38 -19.40
C ASP A 289 -24.95 45.98 -19.90
N ALA A 290 -24.24 46.90 -20.59
CA ALA A 290 -22.87 46.65 -21.05
C ALA A 290 -21.90 46.48 -19.87
N ASP A 291 -22.04 47.31 -18.84
CA ASP A 291 -21.22 47.20 -17.62
C ASP A 291 -21.51 45.90 -16.87
N GLN A 292 -22.76 45.46 -16.81
CA GLN A 292 -23.13 44.17 -16.23
C GLN A 292 -22.55 42.97 -16.99
N LEU A 293 -22.57 43.03 -18.35
CA LEU A 293 -21.94 41.98 -19.17
C LEU A 293 -20.43 41.90 -18.95
N LEU A 294 -19.76 43.05 -18.90
CA LEU A 294 -18.30 43.12 -18.62
C LEU A 294 -17.97 42.54 -17.24
N ALA A 295 -18.74 42.92 -16.22
CA ALA A 295 -18.56 42.41 -14.86
C ALA A 295 -18.78 40.87 -14.77
N THR A 296 -19.85 40.39 -15.42
CA THR A 296 -20.19 38.96 -15.50
C THR A 296 -19.07 38.16 -16.15
N PHE A 297 -18.55 38.68 -17.26
CA PHE A 297 -17.48 38.03 -17.99
C PHE A 297 -16.16 38.01 -17.20
N ALA A 298 -15.82 39.12 -16.53
CA ALA A 298 -14.66 39.19 -15.66
C ALA A 298 -14.75 38.18 -14.48
N ALA A 299 -15.95 38.07 -13.88
CA ALA A 299 -16.18 37.08 -12.79
C ALA A 299 -16.06 35.65 -13.31
N LEU A 300 -16.62 35.32 -14.47
CA LEU A 300 -16.51 33.98 -15.05
C LEU A 300 -15.07 33.54 -15.30
N LEU A 301 -14.24 34.44 -15.88
CA LEU A 301 -12.86 34.20 -16.15
C LEU A 301 -12.04 34.04 -14.87
N ARG A 302 -12.35 34.83 -13.84
CA ARG A 302 -11.71 34.73 -12.55
C ARG A 302 -12.01 33.38 -11.90
N ILE A 303 -13.24 32.94 -11.91
CA ILE A 303 -13.63 31.61 -11.43
C ILE A 303 -12.86 30.52 -12.18
N ALA A 304 -12.81 30.60 -13.52
CA ALA A 304 -12.11 29.63 -14.35
C ALA A 304 -10.59 29.55 -14.02
N ARG A 305 -9.96 30.70 -13.76
CA ARG A 305 -8.52 30.76 -13.34
C ARG A 305 -8.31 30.15 -11.95
N ILE A 306 -9.19 30.42 -11.01
CA ILE A 306 -9.13 29.85 -9.64
C ILE A 306 -9.27 28.32 -9.70
N GLU A 307 -10.32 27.81 -10.35
CA GLU A 307 -10.60 26.38 -10.44
C GLU A 307 -9.54 25.59 -11.22
N SER A 308 -8.91 26.23 -12.23
CA SER A 308 -7.79 25.60 -12.96
C SER A 308 -6.46 25.63 -12.19
N GLY A 309 -6.43 26.17 -10.96
CA GLY A 309 -5.19 26.37 -10.19
C GLY A 309 -4.23 27.36 -10.84
N SER A 310 -4.72 28.22 -11.73
CA SER A 310 -3.91 29.16 -12.52
C SER A 310 -3.82 30.55 -11.90
N TYR A 311 -4.55 30.78 -10.84
CA TYR A 311 -4.55 32.05 -10.16
C TYR A 311 -3.33 32.15 -9.26
N ASP A 312 -2.43 33.07 -9.58
CA ASP A 312 -1.27 33.37 -8.74
C ASP A 312 -1.73 34.29 -7.61
N ALA A 313 -2.15 33.70 -6.50
CA ALA A 313 -2.65 34.41 -5.34
C ALA A 313 -1.50 35.05 -4.58
N GLU A 314 -1.51 36.35 -4.44
CA GLU A 314 -0.61 37.07 -3.50
C GLU A 314 -1.04 36.72 -2.06
N SER A 315 -0.43 35.66 -1.52
CA SER A 315 -0.78 35.14 -0.20
C SER A 315 -0.07 35.90 0.90
N GLU A 316 -0.80 36.72 1.64
CA GLU A 316 -0.33 37.47 2.82
C GLU A 316 -1.12 37.09 4.08
N VAL A 317 -0.60 37.49 5.25
CA VAL A 317 -1.32 37.32 6.52
C VAL A 317 -2.25 38.53 6.71
N LEU A 318 -3.55 38.28 6.79
CA LEU A 318 -4.60 39.29 6.81
C LEU A 318 -5.34 39.29 8.15
N ASP A 319 -5.61 40.42 8.71
CA ASP A 319 -6.55 40.61 9.79
C ASP A 319 -7.98 40.63 9.21
N VAL A 320 -8.77 39.60 9.56
CA VAL A 320 -10.13 39.42 9.07
C VAL A 320 -11.06 40.55 9.56
N GLY A 321 -10.82 41.06 10.76
CA GLY A 321 -11.60 42.18 11.31
C GLY A 321 -11.45 43.44 10.47
N THR A 322 -10.23 43.76 10.04
CA THR A 322 -9.95 44.90 9.14
C THR A 322 -10.67 44.70 7.80
N LEU A 323 -10.58 43.50 7.21
CA LEU A 323 -11.22 43.19 5.93
C LEU A 323 -12.76 43.36 6.00
N VAL A 324 -13.39 42.90 7.07
CA VAL A 324 -14.82 43.02 7.31
C VAL A 324 -15.24 44.48 7.50
N ASN A 325 -14.47 45.27 8.27
CA ASN A 325 -14.76 46.68 8.48
C ASN A 325 -14.67 47.49 7.17
N ASP A 326 -13.64 47.24 6.35
CA ASP A 326 -13.47 47.87 5.04
C ASP A 326 -14.67 47.59 4.12
N ALA A 327 -15.14 46.32 4.09
CA ALA A 327 -16.28 45.91 3.28
C ALA A 327 -17.61 46.52 3.82
N ASN A 328 -17.76 46.56 5.15
CA ASN A 328 -18.92 47.13 5.81
C ASN A 328 -19.01 48.64 5.54
N GLU A 329 -17.91 49.39 5.63
CA GLU A 329 -17.84 50.81 5.30
C GLU A 329 -18.26 51.09 3.84
N LEU A 330 -17.76 50.29 2.90
CA LEU A 330 -18.10 50.39 1.47
C LEU A 330 -19.60 50.22 1.21
N TYR A 331 -20.26 49.31 1.92
CA TYR A 331 -21.68 48.99 1.71
C TYR A 331 -22.66 49.77 2.60
N LEU A 332 -22.17 50.58 3.54
CA LEU A 332 -23.03 51.33 4.46
C LEU A 332 -23.99 52.26 3.71
N GLY A 333 -23.51 53.01 2.70
CA GLY A 333 -24.34 53.88 1.91
C GLY A 333 -25.41 53.11 1.09
N VAL A 334 -25.03 51.98 0.49
CA VAL A 334 -25.92 51.12 -0.28
C VAL A 334 -27.02 50.52 0.60
N ALA A 335 -26.70 50.14 1.83
CA ALA A 335 -27.66 49.63 2.81
C ALA A 335 -28.63 50.73 3.25
N GLN A 336 -28.11 51.95 3.54
CA GLN A 336 -28.94 53.11 3.92
C GLN A 336 -29.94 53.50 2.81
N ASP A 337 -29.51 53.52 1.55
CA ASP A 337 -30.38 53.81 0.40
C ASP A 337 -31.56 52.82 0.29
N ARG A 338 -31.37 51.59 0.78
CA ARG A 338 -32.38 50.54 0.87
C ARG A 338 -33.12 50.50 2.22
N GLN A 339 -32.85 51.43 3.11
CA GLN A 339 -33.41 51.50 4.46
C GLN A 339 -33.10 50.26 5.30
N LEU A 340 -31.90 49.66 5.12
CA LEU A 340 -31.41 48.50 5.86
C LEU A 340 -30.45 48.94 6.94
N VAL A 341 -30.42 48.19 8.05
CA VAL A 341 -29.42 48.33 9.11
C VAL A 341 -28.27 47.36 8.81
N LEU A 342 -27.06 47.86 8.60
CA LEU A 342 -25.85 47.07 8.41
C LEU A 342 -25.01 47.08 9.66
N LEU A 343 -24.77 45.87 10.24
CA LEU A 343 -24.04 45.68 11.49
C LEU A 343 -22.82 44.80 11.24
N ALA A 344 -21.65 45.21 11.75
CA ALA A 344 -20.48 44.37 11.79
C ALA A 344 -20.04 44.14 13.25
N GLU A 345 -19.92 42.88 13.64
CA GLU A 345 -19.51 42.42 14.94
C GLU A 345 -18.22 41.57 14.80
N VAL A 346 -17.09 42.12 15.24
CA VAL A 346 -15.82 41.41 15.24
C VAL A 346 -15.57 40.91 16.67
N GLU A 347 -15.91 39.67 16.93
CA GLU A 347 -15.78 39.09 18.28
C GLU A 347 -14.32 38.79 18.65
N THR A 348 -13.48 38.54 17.68
CA THR A 348 -12.06 38.13 17.87
C THR A 348 -11.12 38.75 16.85
N ARG A 349 -9.87 38.94 17.24
CA ARG A 349 -8.79 39.27 16.30
C ARG A 349 -8.27 37.98 15.69
N ALA A 350 -8.74 37.66 14.50
CA ALA A 350 -8.36 36.45 13.80
C ALA A 350 -7.59 36.78 12.53
N THR A 351 -6.52 36.03 12.26
CA THR A 351 -5.69 36.19 11.05
C THR A 351 -5.81 34.96 10.15
N VAL A 352 -5.86 35.21 8.84
CA VAL A 352 -5.90 34.17 7.80
C VAL A 352 -4.80 34.44 6.79
N ARG A 353 -4.32 33.41 6.13
CA ARG A 353 -3.38 33.54 5.02
C ARG A 353 -4.14 33.52 3.70
N GLY A 354 -4.06 34.58 2.90
CA GLY A 354 -4.78 34.61 1.64
C GLY A 354 -4.55 35.85 0.81
N ASP A 355 -5.22 35.91 -0.34
CA ASP A 355 -5.25 37.08 -1.23
C ASP A 355 -6.33 38.05 -0.75
N ARG A 356 -5.90 39.26 -0.33
CA ARG A 356 -6.80 40.31 0.17
C ARG A 356 -7.88 40.68 -0.82
N ASN A 357 -7.55 40.78 -2.10
CA ASN A 357 -8.50 41.22 -3.12
C ASN A 357 -9.60 40.17 -3.35
N LEU A 358 -9.21 38.88 -3.38
CA LEU A 358 -10.18 37.79 -3.56
C LEU A 358 -11.10 37.65 -2.35
N LEU A 359 -10.54 37.68 -1.13
CA LEU A 359 -11.32 37.58 0.11
C LEU A 359 -12.26 38.79 0.27
N PHE A 360 -11.79 40.01 -0.04
CA PHE A 360 -12.61 41.19 -0.05
C PHE A 360 -13.77 41.09 -1.06
N GLN A 361 -13.49 40.59 -2.27
CA GLN A 361 -14.50 40.36 -3.30
C GLN A 361 -15.50 39.27 -2.88
N ALA A 362 -15.06 38.19 -2.23
CA ALA A 362 -15.97 37.18 -1.71
C ALA A 362 -16.93 37.79 -0.67
N LEU A 363 -16.39 38.58 0.25
CA LEU A 363 -17.19 39.25 1.27
C LEU A 363 -18.17 40.27 0.69
N THR A 364 -17.71 41.09 -0.25
CA THR A 364 -18.60 42.05 -0.96
C THR A 364 -19.71 41.35 -1.75
N ASN A 365 -19.46 40.19 -2.35
CA ASN A 365 -20.50 39.42 -2.99
C ASN A 365 -21.52 38.85 -1.99
N LEU A 366 -21.11 38.45 -0.79
CA LEU A 366 -22.05 38.02 0.26
C LEU A 366 -22.90 39.20 0.76
N LEU A 367 -22.27 40.34 0.99
CA LEU A 367 -22.98 41.58 1.40
C LEU A 367 -23.97 42.07 0.33
N ASP A 368 -23.56 42.12 -0.95
CA ASP A 368 -24.43 42.50 -2.04
C ASP A 368 -25.66 41.59 -2.15
N ASN A 369 -25.46 40.27 -2.01
CA ASN A 369 -26.57 39.33 -1.98
C ASN A 369 -27.50 39.57 -0.76
N ALA A 370 -26.94 39.71 0.45
CA ALA A 370 -27.70 39.96 1.67
C ALA A 370 -28.55 41.24 1.58
N ILE A 371 -27.97 42.34 1.06
CA ILE A 371 -28.63 43.62 0.90
C ILE A 371 -29.71 43.55 -0.21
N LYS A 372 -29.44 42.83 -1.29
CA LYS A 372 -30.40 42.67 -2.41
C LYS A 372 -31.66 41.89 -2.03
N HIS A 373 -31.50 40.89 -1.17
CA HIS A 373 -32.59 39.98 -0.83
C HIS A 373 -33.31 40.37 0.48
N SER A 374 -32.76 41.29 1.27
CA SER A 374 -33.42 41.80 2.49
C SER A 374 -34.57 42.73 2.18
N PRO A 375 -35.70 42.64 2.90
CA PRO A 375 -36.79 43.61 2.79
C PRO A 375 -36.40 44.96 3.41
N SER A 376 -36.98 46.06 2.93
CA SER A 376 -36.79 47.38 3.53
C SER A 376 -37.13 47.37 5.01
N GLY A 377 -36.32 48.01 5.83
CA GLY A 377 -36.42 47.97 7.32
C GLY A 377 -35.79 46.78 7.98
N GLY A 378 -35.22 45.83 7.19
CA GLY A 378 -34.49 44.66 7.69
C GLY A 378 -33.09 45.01 8.15
N ALA A 379 -32.38 43.99 8.65
CA ALA A 379 -30.98 44.09 9.10
C ALA A 379 -30.12 43.06 8.32
N VAL A 380 -28.91 43.48 7.96
CA VAL A 380 -27.84 42.63 7.51
C VAL A 380 -26.73 42.65 8.59
N ARG A 381 -26.33 41.48 9.05
CA ARG A 381 -25.33 41.34 10.11
C ARG A 381 -24.13 40.58 9.58
N VAL A 382 -22.93 41.07 9.83
CA VAL A 382 -21.65 40.38 9.57
C VAL A 382 -21.01 40.07 10.93
N VAL A 383 -20.71 38.81 11.19
CA VAL A 383 -20.06 38.35 12.43
C VAL A 383 -18.79 37.60 12.13
N VAL A 384 -17.71 37.92 12.84
CA VAL A 384 -16.44 37.20 12.78
C VAL A 384 -16.24 36.41 14.08
N ARG A 385 -16.08 35.11 13.98
CA ARG A 385 -15.87 34.19 15.10
C ARG A 385 -14.70 33.25 14.88
N GLU A 386 -14.04 32.87 15.96
CA GLU A 386 -13.10 31.74 15.96
C GLU A 386 -13.84 30.42 16.20
N GLU A 387 -13.61 29.44 15.33
CA GLU A 387 -14.12 28.08 15.46
C GLU A 387 -12.94 27.07 15.46
N GLY A 388 -12.24 26.98 16.61
CA GLY A 388 -11.08 26.10 16.76
C GLY A 388 -9.89 26.55 15.93
N ALA A 389 -9.51 25.79 14.89
CA ALA A 389 -8.41 26.14 13.95
C ALA A 389 -8.90 26.93 12.73
N GLN A 390 -10.13 27.43 12.73
CA GLN A 390 -10.73 28.16 11.62
C GLN A 390 -11.34 29.47 12.09
N VAL A 391 -11.47 30.42 11.17
CA VAL A 391 -12.21 31.67 11.34
C VAL A 391 -13.47 31.57 10.49
N ALA A 392 -14.61 31.84 11.08
CA ALA A 392 -15.89 31.93 10.38
C ALA A 392 -16.28 33.40 10.20
N ILE A 393 -16.59 33.79 8.96
CA ILE A 393 -17.21 35.05 8.61
C ILE A 393 -18.65 34.72 8.23
N GLU A 394 -19.61 35.16 9.04
CA GLU A 394 -21.04 34.94 8.87
C GLU A 394 -21.70 36.19 8.32
N VAL A 395 -22.38 36.10 7.20
CA VAL A 395 -23.22 37.18 6.66
C VAL A 395 -24.67 36.71 6.72
N SER A 396 -25.48 37.38 7.56
CA SER A 396 -26.88 37.04 7.80
C SER A 396 -27.79 38.13 7.28
N ASP A 397 -28.86 37.73 6.62
CA ASP A 397 -29.89 38.64 6.06
C ASP A 397 -31.29 38.32 6.64
N ALA A 398 -32.24 39.21 6.35
CA ALA A 398 -33.65 39.06 6.73
C ALA A 398 -34.54 38.72 5.53
N GLY A 399 -33.97 38.18 4.48
CA GLY A 399 -34.66 37.84 3.22
C GLY A 399 -35.52 36.56 3.30
N PRO A 400 -35.91 36.00 2.17
CA PRO A 400 -36.73 34.77 2.09
C PRO A 400 -35.93 33.50 2.39
N GLY A 401 -34.57 33.59 2.56
CA GLY A 401 -33.71 32.44 2.71
C GLY A 401 -33.55 31.59 1.44
N ILE A 402 -32.82 30.48 1.57
CA ILE A 402 -32.61 29.49 0.52
C ILE A 402 -33.02 28.11 1.06
N PRO A 403 -33.96 27.40 0.40
CA PRO A 403 -34.28 26.03 0.82
C PRO A 403 -33.06 25.12 0.86
N ARG A 404 -32.94 24.27 1.86
CA ARG A 404 -31.79 23.40 2.06
C ARG A 404 -31.47 22.52 0.85
N ALA A 405 -32.48 22.06 0.10
CA ALA A 405 -32.32 21.30 -1.12
C ALA A 405 -31.63 22.07 -2.26
N GLU A 406 -31.61 23.40 -2.18
CA GLU A 406 -31.05 24.28 -3.23
C GLU A 406 -29.63 24.80 -2.85
N HIS A 407 -29.10 24.51 -1.64
CA HIS A 407 -27.82 25.05 -1.17
C HIS A 407 -26.64 24.68 -2.12
N GLU A 408 -26.58 23.44 -2.61
CA GLU A 408 -25.56 23.05 -3.58
C GLU A 408 -25.76 23.68 -4.94
N ARG A 409 -27.01 23.83 -5.33
CA ARG A 409 -27.41 24.37 -6.67
C ARG A 409 -27.10 25.84 -6.77
N VAL A 410 -27.34 26.66 -5.74
CA VAL A 410 -27.09 28.12 -5.77
C VAL A 410 -25.61 28.50 -5.85
N THR A 411 -24.69 27.56 -5.55
CA THR A 411 -23.26 27.75 -5.76
C THR A 411 -22.79 27.38 -7.17
N GLN A 412 -23.67 26.84 -8.04
CA GLN A 412 -23.36 26.56 -9.43
C GLN A 412 -23.40 27.84 -10.25
N ARG A 413 -22.62 27.92 -11.32
CA ARG A 413 -22.54 29.09 -12.20
C ARG A 413 -23.89 29.34 -12.90
N PHE A 414 -24.25 30.62 -13.04
CA PHE A 414 -25.48 31.07 -13.68
C PHE A 414 -26.79 30.58 -13.04
N THR A 415 -26.72 30.02 -11.83
CA THR A 415 -27.90 29.55 -11.14
C THR A 415 -28.58 30.71 -10.41
N ARG A 416 -29.88 30.82 -10.62
CA ARG A 416 -30.77 31.77 -9.95
C ARG A 416 -32.06 31.03 -9.57
N LEU A 417 -32.54 31.25 -8.36
CA LEU A 417 -33.81 30.73 -7.91
C LEU A 417 -34.99 31.52 -8.59
N ASP A 418 -36.10 30.85 -8.84
CA ASP A 418 -37.21 31.45 -9.56
C ASP A 418 -37.74 32.74 -8.88
N GLN A 419 -37.72 32.81 -7.58
CA GLN A 419 -38.10 33.99 -6.79
C GLN A 419 -37.12 35.16 -6.93
N SER A 420 -35.90 34.95 -7.40
CA SER A 420 -34.89 36.00 -7.56
C SER A 420 -34.67 36.45 -9.01
N ARG A 421 -35.44 35.92 -9.98
CA ARG A 421 -35.28 36.26 -11.41
C ARG A 421 -35.59 37.71 -11.76
N SER A 422 -36.40 38.35 -10.96
CA SER A 422 -36.76 39.77 -11.13
C SER A 422 -35.71 40.77 -10.62
N LEU A 423 -34.76 40.32 -9.78
CA LEU A 423 -33.71 41.17 -9.25
C LEU A 423 -32.48 41.18 -10.17
N PRO A 424 -31.73 42.27 -10.31
CA PRO A 424 -30.51 42.31 -11.13
C PRO A 424 -29.44 41.41 -10.56
N GLY A 425 -28.78 40.59 -11.41
CA GLY A 425 -27.66 39.73 -11.00
C GLY A 425 -27.27 38.66 -12.04
N SER A 426 -25.98 38.29 -12.09
CA SER A 426 -25.42 37.35 -13.05
C SER A 426 -25.53 35.88 -12.66
N GLY A 427 -25.86 35.57 -11.40
CA GLY A 427 -25.78 34.19 -10.85
C GLY A 427 -24.36 33.65 -10.68
N LEU A 428 -23.36 34.52 -10.63
CA LEU A 428 -21.93 34.14 -10.44
C LEU A 428 -21.38 34.49 -9.04
N GLY A 429 -22.09 35.33 -8.25
CA GLY A 429 -21.59 35.81 -6.96
C GLY A 429 -21.25 34.66 -6.00
N LEU A 430 -22.21 33.76 -5.73
CA LEU A 430 -22.01 32.65 -4.79
C LEU A 430 -21.02 31.60 -5.34
N SER A 431 -20.95 31.36 -6.64
CA SER A 431 -19.94 30.46 -7.23
C SER A 431 -18.55 31.06 -7.13
N LEU A 432 -18.39 32.38 -7.20
CA LEU A 432 -17.11 33.02 -6.95
C LEU A 432 -16.72 32.90 -5.46
N VAL A 433 -17.64 33.13 -4.52
CA VAL A 433 -17.36 32.94 -3.08
C VAL A 433 -16.90 31.52 -2.79
N LYS A 434 -17.58 30.53 -3.36
CA LYS A 434 -17.19 29.13 -3.22
C LYS A 434 -15.78 28.86 -3.76
N ALA A 435 -15.47 29.33 -4.97
CA ALA A 435 -14.14 29.15 -5.58
C ALA A 435 -13.03 29.83 -4.75
N VAL A 436 -13.31 31.03 -4.20
CA VAL A 436 -12.37 31.74 -3.32
C VAL A 436 -12.20 30.99 -2.00
N ALA A 437 -13.27 30.46 -1.39
CA ALA A 437 -13.16 29.63 -0.19
C ALA A 437 -12.28 28.41 -0.40
N GLU A 438 -12.53 27.66 -1.48
CA GLU A 438 -11.75 26.46 -1.84
C GLU A 438 -10.27 26.77 -2.12
N LEU A 439 -9.97 27.89 -2.82
CA LEU A 439 -8.59 28.36 -3.06
C LEU A 439 -7.84 28.56 -1.74
N HIS A 440 -8.53 29.09 -0.72
CA HIS A 440 -7.99 29.35 0.60
C HIS A 440 -8.12 28.17 1.58
N LYS A 441 -8.43 26.96 1.06
CA LYS A 441 -8.61 25.73 1.85
C LYS A 441 -9.72 25.84 2.91
N GLY A 442 -10.69 26.68 2.64
CA GLY A 442 -11.86 26.92 3.47
C GLY A 442 -13.14 26.30 2.88
N SER A 443 -14.29 26.70 3.40
CA SER A 443 -15.60 26.25 2.94
C SER A 443 -16.65 27.36 2.96
N LEU A 444 -17.68 27.24 2.12
CA LEU A 444 -18.87 28.08 2.14
C LEU A 444 -20.08 27.23 2.52
N GLU A 445 -20.77 27.60 3.56
CA GLU A 445 -21.96 26.92 4.08
C GLU A 445 -23.14 27.88 4.20
N PHE A 446 -24.35 27.33 4.14
CA PHE A 446 -25.58 28.09 4.30
C PHE A 446 -26.43 27.49 5.40
N SER A 447 -27.07 28.38 6.18
CA SER A 447 -28.02 28.02 7.22
C SER A 447 -29.21 28.99 7.22
N ASP A 448 -30.35 28.55 7.77
CA ASP A 448 -31.56 29.35 7.91
C ASP A 448 -31.38 30.36 9.06
N ASN A 449 -31.75 31.65 8.83
CA ASN A 449 -31.63 32.72 9.83
C ASN A 449 -33.00 33.11 10.48
N GLN A 450 -34.12 32.55 10.06
CA GLN A 450 -35.48 32.64 10.59
C GLN A 450 -35.99 34.07 10.94
N PRO A 451 -36.29 34.97 9.99
CA PRO A 451 -36.24 34.76 8.55
C PRO A 451 -34.88 35.14 7.97
N GLY A 452 -34.53 34.53 6.81
CA GLY A 452 -33.37 34.90 6.05
C GLY A 452 -32.38 33.80 5.81
N LEU A 453 -31.24 34.17 5.25
CA LEU A 453 -30.07 33.30 5.04
C LEU A 453 -28.92 33.72 5.92
N CYS A 454 -28.20 32.76 6.47
CA CYS A 454 -26.87 32.96 7.01
C CYS A 454 -25.86 32.22 6.09
N ALA A 455 -25.05 33.00 5.38
CA ALA A 455 -23.93 32.47 4.59
C ALA A 455 -22.65 32.55 5.43
N ARG A 456 -21.99 31.39 5.63
CA ARG A 456 -20.81 31.25 6.48
C ARG A 456 -19.60 30.87 5.62
N LEU A 457 -18.62 31.76 5.57
CA LEU A 457 -17.31 31.52 4.95
C LEU A 457 -16.32 31.11 6.05
N ARG A 458 -15.83 29.87 6.02
CA ARG A 458 -14.79 29.38 6.92
C ARG A 458 -13.44 29.38 6.25
N LEU A 459 -12.41 29.85 6.95
CA LEU A 459 -11.05 29.93 6.48
C LEU A 459 -10.09 29.37 7.56
N PRO A 460 -8.99 28.69 7.19
CA PRO A 460 -7.97 28.27 8.15
C PRO A 460 -7.33 29.48 8.83
N GLN A 461 -7.20 29.43 10.17
CA GLN A 461 -6.51 30.44 10.96
C GLN A 461 -5.00 30.24 10.91
N VAL A 462 -4.22 31.34 10.99
CA VAL A 462 -2.74 31.32 11.02
C VAL A 462 -2.23 31.71 12.40
#